data_9d3c9a851ca260a1feecb0b52f340074
#
_entry.id   9d3c9a851ca260a1feecb0b52f340074
#
_cell.length_a   1.000
_cell.length_b   1.000
_cell.length_c   1.000
_cell.angle_alpha   90.00
_cell.angle_beta   90.00
_cell.angle_gamma   90.00
#
_symmetry.space_group_name_H-M   'P 1'
#
loop_
_entity.id
_entity.type
_entity.pdbx_description
1 polymer ?
#
loop_
_entity_poly.entity_id
_entity_poly.type
_entity_poly.pdbx_seq_one_letter_code
_entity_poly.pdbx_strand_id
1 'polypeptide(L)'
;MFFLKLGRIIFASTNEGKFNEIYLHLKSFKIDVEYVKFETVEIQSNNLEEIALDKSKEAYKKIGRPLIVEDTGLFIDSLKGFPGPYSSYALGTIGNQGILDLLLNRTNRSALFRSIVAYYDSNNNIAFCGDAKGTISHHITQGGWGYDPIFIPEGSSATYAELGITNKIGISHRTHALNNFAKWYCENHS
;
A
#
# COMPACT_ATOMS: atom_id res chain seq x y z
N MET A 1 8.69 26.91 22.97
CA MET A 1 8.64 25.48 22.63
C MET A 1 8.92 25.39 21.14
N PHE A 2 10.19 25.14 20.79
CA PHE A 2 10.60 25.01 19.39
C PHE A 2 10.09 23.64 18.90
N PHE A 3 9.05 23.65 18.08
CA PHE A 3 8.70 22.46 17.31
C PHE A 3 9.81 22.23 16.28
N LEU A 4 10.65 21.26 16.51
CA LEU A 4 11.56 20.74 15.49
C LEU A 4 10.70 20.35 14.29
N LYS A 5 10.93 21.00 13.15
CA LYS A 5 10.26 20.69 11.90
C LYS A 5 10.82 19.35 11.46
N LEU A 6 10.02 18.28 11.58
CA LEU A 6 10.39 16.96 11.04
C LEU A 6 10.88 17.15 9.60
N GLY A 7 12.00 16.54 9.27
CA GLY A 7 12.60 16.67 7.94
C GLY A 7 11.64 16.22 6.85
N ARG A 8 11.79 16.78 5.66
CA ARG A 8 11.02 16.37 4.48
C ARG A 8 11.47 14.98 4.04
N ILE A 9 10.54 14.03 3.95
CA ILE A 9 10.81 12.66 3.49
C ILE A 9 10.36 12.50 2.04
N ILE A 10 11.09 11.70 1.26
CA ILE A 10 10.71 11.37 -0.12
C ILE A 10 9.80 10.15 -0.14
N PHE A 11 8.71 10.21 -0.91
CA PHE A 11 7.99 9.03 -1.37
C PHE A 11 8.40 8.72 -2.81
N ALA A 12 9.12 7.59 -2.99
CA ALA A 12 9.64 7.16 -4.27
C ALA A 12 8.70 6.09 -4.89
N SER A 13 8.02 6.44 -5.98
CA SER A 13 7.04 5.57 -6.63
C SER A 13 6.73 6.02 -8.05
N THR A 14 6.24 5.11 -8.90
CA THR A 14 5.63 5.47 -10.21
C THR A 14 4.13 5.76 -10.09
N ASN A 15 3.50 5.48 -8.94
CA ASN A 15 2.06 5.54 -8.75
C ASN A 15 1.63 6.81 -7.99
N GLU A 16 1.09 7.78 -8.73
CA GLU A 16 0.58 9.04 -8.15
C GLU A 16 -0.66 8.84 -7.26
N GLY A 17 -1.48 7.82 -7.52
CA GLY A 17 -2.63 7.50 -6.68
C GLY A 17 -2.20 7.11 -5.26
N LYS A 18 -1.13 6.33 -5.13
CA LYS A 18 -0.53 6.01 -3.84
C LYS A 18 -0.02 7.27 -3.13
N PHE A 19 0.64 8.17 -3.87
CA PHE A 19 1.16 9.42 -3.30
C PHE A 19 0.06 10.25 -2.65
N ASN A 20 -1.08 10.41 -3.32
CA ASN A 20 -2.18 11.21 -2.79
C ASN A 20 -2.70 10.68 -1.45
N GLU A 21 -2.88 9.35 -1.33
CA GLU A 21 -3.30 8.72 -0.07
C GLU A 21 -2.23 8.90 1.04
N ILE A 22 -0.96 8.68 0.71
CA ILE A 22 0.18 8.80 1.64
C ILE A 22 0.35 10.24 2.12
N TYR A 23 0.31 11.21 1.21
CA TYR A 23 0.44 12.62 1.51
C TYR A 23 -0.67 13.11 2.46
N LEU A 24 -1.92 12.79 2.12
CA LEU A 24 -3.07 13.17 2.96
C LEU A 24 -2.96 12.59 4.37
N HIS A 25 -2.53 11.33 4.47
CA HIS A 25 -2.41 10.66 5.75
C HIS A 25 -1.25 11.18 6.59
N LEU A 26 -0.03 11.28 6.04
CA LEU A 26 1.17 11.71 6.77
C LEU A 26 1.14 13.20 7.15
N LYS A 27 0.39 14.01 6.41
CA LYS A 27 0.13 15.41 6.78
C LYS A 27 -0.54 15.54 8.15
N SER A 28 -1.39 14.60 8.56
CA SER A 28 -2.02 14.61 9.90
C SER A 28 -1.01 14.42 11.03
N PHE A 29 0.13 13.77 10.75
CA PHE A 29 1.28 13.61 11.66
C PHE A 29 2.31 14.73 11.53
N LYS A 30 2.04 15.77 10.72
CA LYS A 30 2.97 16.87 10.41
C LYS A 30 4.26 16.42 9.73
N ILE A 31 4.23 15.27 9.07
CA ILE A 31 5.32 14.76 8.25
C ILE A 31 5.14 15.30 6.83
N ASP A 32 6.12 16.08 6.37
CA ASP A 32 6.13 16.64 5.00
C ASP A 32 6.68 15.60 4.03
N VAL A 33 5.96 15.34 2.93
CA VAL A 33 6.31 14.30 1.94
C VAL A 33 6.50 14.92 0.57
N GLU A 34 7.63 14.61 -0.06
CA GLU A 34 7.95 14.98 -1.44
C GLU A 34 7.77 13.77 -2.35
N TYR A 35 7.04 13.92 -3.45
CA TYR A 35 6.92 12.87 -4.45
C TYR A 35 8.11 12.88 -5.41
N VAL A 36 8.72 11.72 -5.59
CA VAL A 36 9.75 11.50 -6.61
C VAL A 36 9.33 10.30 -7.47
N LYS A 37 9.12 10.54 -8.76
CA LYS A 37 8.86 9.45 -9.70
C LYS A 37 10.11 8.58 -9.78
N PHE A 38 9.97 7.33 -9.36
CA PHE A 38 11.07 6.38 -9.28
C PHE A 38 10.64 5.02 -9.83
N GLU A 39 11.44 4.53 -10.75
CA GLU A 39 11.28 3.21 -11.36
C GLU A 39 12.53 2.37 -11.10
N THR A 40 12.34 1.12 -10.72
CA THR A 40 13.42 0.14 -10.53
C THR A 40 12.94 -1.24 -10.98
N VAL A 41 13.90 -2.11 -11.28
CA VAL A 41 13.61 -3.53 -11.46
C VAL A 41 13.33 -4.11 -10.08
N GLU A 42 12.15 -4.68 -9.91
CA GLU A 42 11.77 -5.34 -8.66
C GLU A 42 12.27 -6.78 -8.65
N ILE A 43 12.76 -7.22 -7.50
CA ILE A 43 13.12 -8.62 -7.30
C ILE A 43 11.84 -9.49 -7.35
N GLN A 44 11.97 -10.73 -7.79
CA GLN A 44 10.90 -11.70 -7.69
C GLN A 44 10.96 -12.39 -6.33
N SER A 45 9.94 -12.16 -5.51
CA SER A 45 9.75 -12.83 -4.23
C SER A 45 8.27 -13.03 -3.94
N ASN A 46 7.94 -14.07 -3.18
CA ASN A 46 6.62 -14.27 -2.61
C ASN A 46 6.41 -13.46 -1.31
N ASN A 47 7.45 -12.80 -0.83
CA ASN A 47 7.43 -11.95 0.36
C ASN A 47 7.41 -10.48 -0.04
N LEU A 48 6.28 -9.82 0.19
CA LEU A 48 6.08 -8.40 -0.12
C LEU A 48 7.05 -7.48 0.66
N GLU A 49 7.45 -7.90 1.86
CA GLU A 49 8.40 -7.15 2.69
C GLU A 49 9.80 -7.15 2.09
N GLU A 50 10.28 -8.31 1.60
CA GLU A 50 11.57 -8.39 0.90
C GLU A 50 11.60 -7.49 -0.34
N ILE A 51 10.51 -7.46 -1.12
CA ILE A 51 10.39 -6.60 -2.30
C ILE A 51 10.48 -5.13 -1.90
N ALA A 52 9.74 -4.70 -0.87
CA ALA A 52 9.71 -3.32 -0.43
C ALA A 52 11.07 -2.87 0.15
N LEU A 53 11.73 -3.72 0.95
CA LEU A 53 13.04 -3.43 1.53
C LEU A 53 14.13 -3.32 0.45
N ASP A 54 14.15 -4.20 -0.55
CA ASP A 54 15.09 -4.12 -1.67
C ASP A 54 14.85 -2.85 -2.50
N LYS A 55 13.59 -2.56 -2.81
CA LYS A 55 13.17 -1.36 -3.55
C LYS A 55 13.58 -0.06 -2.83
N SER A 56 13.41 0.01 -1.51
CA SER A 56 13.82 1.19 -0.72
C SER A 56 15.33 1.40 -0.76
N LYS A 57 16.10 0.32 -0.69
CA LYS A 57 17.57 0.34 -0.80
C LYS A 57 18.03 0.82 -2.18
N GLU A 58 17.42 0.31 -3.26
CA GLU A 58 17.75 0.72 -4.63
C GLU A 58 17.36 2.20 -4.89
N ALA A 59 16.22 2.64 -4.33
CA ALA A 59 15.82 4.04 -4.39
C ALA A 59 16.80 4.94 -3.66
N TYR A 60 17.24 4.56 -2.45
CA TYR A 60 18.19 5.34 -1.67
C TYR A 60 19.55 5.45 -2.37
N LYS A 61 20.04 4.39 -3.00
CA LYS A 61 21.32 4.43 -3.78
C LYS A 61 21.29 5.50 -4.88
N LYS A 62 20.12 5.72 -5.50
CA LYS A 62 19.96 6.69 -6.59
C LYS A 62 19.65 8.10 -6.10
N ILE A 63 18.84 8.23 -5.04
CA ILE A 63 18.31 9.51 -4.55
C ILE A 63 19.23 10.13 -3.48
N GLY A 64 19.86 9.32 -2.62
CA GLY A 64 20.81 9.77 -1.58
C GLY A 64 20.16 10.52 -0.41
N ARG A 65 18.85 10.46 -0.23
CA ARG A 65 18.11 11.15 0.83
C ARG A 65 17.13 10.17 1.49
N PRO A 66 16.77 10.38 2.79
CA PRO A 66 15.78 9.56 3.48
C PRO A 66 14.49 9.47 2.67
N LEU A 67 13.97 8.24 2.53
CA LEU A 67 12.81 7.98 1.70
C LEU A 67 11.95 6.83 2.24
N ILE A 68 10.73 6.81 1.76
CA ILE A 68 9.84 5.65 1.83
C ILE A 68 9.46 5.18 0.43
N VAL A 69 9.27 3.87 0.31
CA VAL A 69 8.54 3.23 -0.79
C VAL A 69 7.34 2.50 -0.21
N GLU A 70 6.40 2.11 -1.05
CA GLU A 70 5.26 1.32 -0.62
C GLU A 70 4.90 0.27 -1.66
N ASP A 71 4.76 -0.98 -1.21
CA ASP A 71 4.27 -2.09 -2.01
C ASP A 71 3.01 -2.69 -1.40
N THR A 72 2.08 -3.08 -2.29
CA THR A 72 0.75 -3.57 -1.90
C THR A 72 0.44 -4.88 -2.61
N GLY A 73 -0.11 -5.83 -1.87
CA GLY A 73 -0.64 -7.08 -2.39
C GLY A 73 -2.06 -7.37 -1.92
N LEU A 74 -2.88 -7.91 -2.83
CA LEU A 74 -4.17 -8.50 -2.54
C LEU A 74 -4.03 -10.01 -2.47
N PHE A 75 -4.34 -10.61 -1.33
CA PHE A 75 -4.22 -12.05 -1.09
C PHE A 75 -5.62 -12.63 -0.92
N ILE A 76 -5.99 -13.59 -1.80
CA ILE A 76 -7.33 -14.20 -1.81
C ILE A 76 -7.22 -15.66 -1.36
N ASP A 77 -7.90 -16.03 -0.28
CA ASP A 77 -7.74 -17.33 0.37
C ASP A 77 -8.01 -18.51 -0.56
N SER A 78 -9.15 -18.49 -1.26
CA SER A 78 -9.54 -19.57 -2.18
C SER A 78 -8.64 -19.68 -3.42
N LEU A 79 -7.81 -18.67 -3.69
CA LEU A 79 -6.79 -18.66 -4.73
C LEU A 79 -5.37 -18.88 -4.16
N LYS A 80 -5.28 -19.37 -2.90
CA LYS A 80 -4.00 -19.66 -2.22
C LYS A 80 -3.08 -18.45 -2.14
N GLY A 81 -3.66 -17.26 -1.94
CA GLY A 81 -2.95 -15.99 -1.84
C GLY A 81 -2.71 -15.27 -3.17
N PHE A 82 -3.11 -15.85 -4.33
CA PHE A 82 -3.04 -15.10 -5.60
C PHE A 82 -4.03 -13.92 -5.58
N PRO A 83 -3.67 -12.74 -6.13
CA PRO A 83 -2.43 -12.40 -6.83
C PRO A 83 -1.22 -12.11 -5.92
N GLY A 84 -1.39 -11.80 -4.62
CA GLY A 84 -0.31 -11.54 -3.69
C GLY A 84 0.66 -10.45 -4.17
N PRO A 85 1.98 -10.67 -4.15
CA PRO A 85 2.97 -9.71 -4.63
C PRO A 85 2.82 -9.34 -6.11
N TYR A 86 2.18 -10.19 -6.91
CA TYR A 86 1.92 -9.97 -8.34
C TYR A 86 0.64 -9.18 -8.61
N SER A 87 0.11 -8.47 -7.61
CA SER A 87 -1.16 -7.72 -7.70
C SER A 87 -1.18 -6.71 -8.84
N SER A 88 -0.10 -5.97 -9.04
CA SER A 88 -0.01 -5.00 -10.14
C SER A 88 -0.03 -5.68 -11.51
N TYR A 89 0.70 -6.79 -11.66
CA TYR A 89 0.74 -7.56 -12.90
C TYR A 89 -0.62 -8.20 -13.21
N ALA A 90 -1.25 -8.83 -12.23
CA ALA A 90 -2.58 -9.43 -12.40
C ALA A 90 -3.64 -8.38 -12.76
N LEU A 91 -3.58 -7.20 -12.12
CA LEU A 91 -4.48 -6.09 -12.46
C LEU A 91 -4.29 -5.61 -13.91
N GLY A 92 -3.04 -5.50 -14.35
CA GLY A 92 -2.71 -5.05 -15.72
C GLY A 92 -3.00 -6.09 -16.81
N THR A 93 -3.12 -7.36 -16.47
CA THR A 93 -3.35 -8.47 -17.43
C THR A 93 -4.80 -8.94 -17.45
N ILE A 94 -5.32 -9.43 -16.34
CA ILE A 94 -6.68 -9.98 -16.26
C ILE A 94 -7.69 -8.99 -15.65
N GLY A 95 -7.23 -7.95 -14.97
CA GLY A 95 -8.08 -6.94 -14.35
C GLY A 95 -8.96 -7.45 -13.22
N ASN A 96 -9.86 -6.59 -12.76
CA ASN A 96 -10.86 -6.96 -11.76
C ASN A 96 -11.80 -8.06 -12.26
N GLN A 97 -12.17 -8.03 -13.53
CA GLN A 97 -13.05 -9.06 -14.11
C GLN A 97 -12.41 -10.44 -14.05
N GLY A 98 -11.12 -10.56 -14.42
CA GLY A 98 -10.42 -11.84 -14.35
C GLY A 98 -10.32 -12.39 -12.93
N ILE A 99 -10.17 -11.53 -11.92
CA ILE A 99 -10.25 -11.98 -10.50
C ILE A 99 -11.65 -12.52 -10.18
N LEU A 100 -12.72 -11.84 -10.61
CA LEU A 100 -14.09 -12.30 -10.39
C LEU A 100 -14.36 -13.64 -11.10
N ASP A 101 -13.85 -13.81 -12.33
CA ASP A 101 -13.99 -15.04 -13.10
C ASP A 101 -13.28 -16.24 -12.42
N LEU A 102 -12.11 -16.04 -11.85
CA LEU A 102 -11.40 -17.05 -11.06
C LEU A 102 -12.18 -17.45 -9.79
N LEU A 103 -13.11 -16.61 -9.34
CA LEU A 103 -13.94 -16.82 -8.15
C LEU A 103 -15.37 -17.26 -8.44
N LEU A 104 -15.75 -17.49 -9.70
CA LEU A 104 -17.13 -17.81 -10.11
C LEU A 104 -17.75 -18.99 -9.31
N ASN A 105 -16.96 -20.04 -9.05
CA ASN A 105 -17.44 -21.24 -8.34
C ASN A 105 -16.83 -21.36 -6.93
N ARG A 106 -16.38 -20.25 -6.36
CA ARG A 106 -15.80 -20.23 -5.01
C ARG A 106 -16.77 -19.60 -4.01
N THR A 107 -17.08 -20.34 -2.96
CA THR A 107 -17.89 -19.85 -1.83
C THR A 107 -17.07 -19.00 -0.87
N ASN A 108 -15.79 -19.38 -0.64
CA ASN A 108 -14.87 -18.57 0.14
C ASN A 108 -14.30 -17.44 -0.73
N ARG A 109 -14.69 -16.22 -0.41
CA ARG A 109 -14.21 -14.99 -1.06
C ARG A 109 -13.36 -14.13 -0.12
N SER A 110 -12.96 -14.69 1.04
CA SER A 110 -12.11 -13.99 2.00
C SER A 110 -10.82 -13.52 1.35
N ALA A 111 -10.43 -12.31 1.67
CA ALA A 111 -9.24 -11.68 1.13
C ALA A 111 -8.58 -10.78 2.16
N LEU A 112 -7.30 -10.56 1.96
CA LEU A 112 -6.46 -9.68 2.75
C LEU A 112 -5.77 -8.69 1.80
N PHE A 113 -5.95 -7.40 2.01
CA PHE A 113 -5.05 -6.39 1.48
C PHE A 113 -3.90 -6.19 2.46
N ARG A 114 -2.67 -6.20 1.97
CA ARG A 114 -1.45 -5.90 2.73
C ARG A 114 -0.68 -4.78 2.05
N SER A 115 -0.23 -3.81 2.85
CA SER A 115 0.71 -2.78 2.43
C SER A 115 1.97 -2.87 3.28
N ILE A 116 3.12 -2.73 2.64
CA ILE A 116 4.41 -2.59 3.28
C ILE A 116 4.96 -1.21 2.92
N VAL A 117 5.13 -0.37 3.93
CA VAL A 117 5.89 0.88 3.83
C VAL A 117 7.32 0.59 4.27
N ALA A 118 8.28 0.70 3.38
CA ALA A 118 9.69 0.53 3.72
C ALA A 118 10.40 1.88 3.75
N TYR A 119 11.01 2.20 4.89
CA TYR A 119 11.82 3.39 5.10
C TYR A 119 13.30 3.06 4.95
N TYR A 120 14.02 3.94 4.29
CA TYR A 120 15.47 3.84 4.15
C TYR A 120 16.16 5.20 4.39
N ASP A 121 17.22 5.18 5.24
CA ASP A 121 18.19 6.26 5.37
C ASP A 121 19.61 5.66 5.49
N SER A 122 20.63 6.46 5.87
CA SER A 122 22.00 5.97 6.03
C SER A 122 22.19 4.89 7.10
N ASN A 123 21.27 4.78 8.04
CA ASN A 123 21.39 3.93 9.24
C ASN A 123 20.30 2.86 9.34
N ASN A 124 19.18 3.07 8.65
CA ASN A 124 17.97 2.26 8.81
C ASN A 124 17.47 1.71 7.47
N ASN A 125 17.02 0.45 7.50
CA ASN A 125 16.18 -0.15 6.46
C ASN A 125 15.07 -0.93 7.16
N ILE A 126 13.90 -0.33 7.31
CA ILE A 126 12.82 -0.82 8.18
C ILE A 126 11.52 -0.88 7.40
N ALA A 127 10.80 -2.00 7.54
CA ALA A 127 9.49 -2.22 6.96
C ALA A 127 8.37 -2.10 8.00
N PHE A 128 7.27 -1.49 7.61
CA PHE A 128 6.05 -1.32 8.40
C PHE A 128 4.89 -1.94 7.66
N CYS A 129 4.34 -3.00 8.24
CA CYS A 129 3.21 -3.73 7.65
C CYS A 129 1.88 -3.15 8.12
N GLY A 130 0.91 -3.14 7.21
CA GLY A 130 -0.49 -2.85 7.51
C GLY A 130 -1.41 -3.74 6.70
N ASP A 131 -2.36 -4.35 7.37
CA ASP A 131 -3.33 -5.29 6.81
C ASP A 131 -4.75 -4.75 6.91
N ALA A 132 -5.57 -5.07 5.91
CA ALA A 132 -7.02 -4.92 5.96
C ALA A 132 -7.66 -6.23 5.49
N LYS A 133 -8.39 -6.89 6.39
CA LYS A 133 -9.19 -8.07 6.07
C LYS A 133 -10.47 -7.64 5.37
N GLY A 134 -11.01 -8.54 4.56
CA GLY A 134 -12.25 -8.29 3.84
C GLY A 134 -12.65 -9.45 2.94
N THR A 135 -13.49 -9.16 1.97
CA THR A 135 -13.98 -10.12 0.98
C THR A 135 -13.99 -9.52 -0.41
N ILE A 136 -13.92 -10.38 -1.43
CA ILE A 136 -14.09 -9.96 -2.82
C ILE A 136 -15.59 -9.94 -3.17
N SER A 137 -16.08 -8.83 -3.70
CA SER A 137 -17.46 -8.64 -4.16
C SER A 137 -17.81 -9.60 -5.31
N HIS A 138 -19.10 -9.74 -5.58
CA HIS A 138 -19.59 -10.54 -6.72
C HIS A 138 -19.60 -9.76 -8.04
N HIS A 139 -19.47 -8.43 -8.00
CA HIS A 139 -19.51 -7.56 -9.15
C HIS A 139 -18.52 -6.39 -8.97
N ILE A 140 -18.15 -5.75 -10.07
CA ILE A 140 -17.30 -4.57 -10.08
C ILE A 140 -18.18 -3.34 -9.79
N THR A 141 -17.82 -2.55 -8.78
CA THR A 141 -18.44 -1.25 -8.50
C THR A 141 -17.73 -0.12 -9.23
N GLN A 142 -18.37 1.04 -9.32
CA GLN A 142 -17.78 2.20 -10.00
C GLN A 142 -16.84 2.98 -9.08
N GLY A 143 -15.84 3.62 -9.67
CA GLY A 143 -14.90 4.49 -8.96
C GLY A 143 -13.72 3.74 -8.35
N GLY A 144 -12.93 4.46 -7.52
CA GLY A 144 -11.71 3.93 -6.94
C GLY A 144 -10.60 3.65 -7.97
N TRP A 145 -9.57 2.94 -7.54
CA TRP A 145 -8.49 2.48 -8.41
C TRP A 145 -7.95 1.11 -7.93
N GLY A 146 -7.24 0.42 -8.80
CA GLY A 146 -6.71 -0.90 -8.47
C GLY A 146 -7.81 -1.92 -8.23
N TYR A 147 -7.79 -2.55 -7.07
CA TYR A 147 -8.80 -3.52 -6.64
C TYR A 147 -9.89 -2.92 -5.75
N ASP A 148 -9.92 -1.60 -5.55
CA ASP A 148 -10.97 -0.92 -4.80
C ASP A 148 -12.38 -1.27 -5.26
N PRO A 149 -12.64 -1.43 -6.58
CA PRO A 149 -13.97 -1.79 -7.08
C PRO A 149 -14.49 -3.18 -6.69
N ILE A 150 -13.64 -4.06 -6.18
CA ILE A 150 -14.01 -5.43 -5.84
C ILE A 150 -13.69 -5.83 -4.39
N PHE A 151 -13.03 -4.98 -3.61
CA PHE A 151 -12.67 -5.30 -2.22
C PHE A 151 -13.62 -4.62 -1.24
N ILE A 152 -14.32 -5.44 -0.44
CA ILE A 152 -15.20 -5.03 0.66
C ILE A 152 -14.44 -5.25 1.96
N PRO A 153 -14.07 -4.20 2.70
CA PRO A 153 -13.36 -4.34 3.97
C PRO A 153 -14.25 -4.93 5.06
N GLU A 154 -13.67 -5.63 6.01
CA GLU A 154 -14.36 -6.20 7.16
C GLU A 154 -15.16 -5.11 7.91
N GLY A 155 -16.38 -5.43 8.30
CA GLY A 155 -17.30 -4.47 8.96
C GLY A 155 -18.04 -3.54 8.00
N SER A 156 -17.85 -3.68 6.67
CA SER A 156 -18.56 -2.89 5.65
C SER A 156 -19.39 -3.80 4.74
N SER A 157 -20.43 -3.24 4.14
CA SER A 157 -21.16 -3.85 3.01
C SER A 157 -20.78 -3.20 1.66
N ALA A 158 -20.00 -2.12 1.69
CA ALA A 158 -19.58 -1.35 0.52
C ALA A 158 -18.11 -1.64 0.18
N THR A 159 -17.78 -1.59 -1.11
CA THR A 159 -16.41 -1.70 -1.58
C THR A 159 -15.58 -0.46 -1.25
N TYR A 160 -14.26 -0.55 -1.29
CA TYR A 160 -13.40 0.64 -1.14
C TYR A 160 -13.72 1.73 -2.16
N ALA A 161 -14.14 1.35 -3.37
CA ALA A 161 -14.56 2.31 -4.40
C ALA A 161 -15.82 3.08 -3.98
N GLU A 162 -16.82 2.38 -3.44
CA GLU A 162 -18.08 2.99 -2.95
C GLU A 162 -17.87 3.83 -1.68
N LEU A 163 -16.97 3.41 -0.80
CA LEU A 163 -16.61 4.18 0.41
C LEU A 163 -15.95 5.51 0.07
N GLY A 164 -15.26 5.59 -1.07
CA GLY A 164 -14.50 6.75 -1.48
C GLY A 164 -13.23 6.97 -0.65
N ILE A 165 -12.37 7.85 -1.13
CA ILE A 165 -11.02 8.05 -0.57
C ILE A 165 -11.04 8.45 0.91
N THR A 166 -11.96 9.31 1.32
CA THR A 166 -12.02 9.84 2.70
C THR A 166 -12.30 8.75 3.73
N ASN A 167 -13.27 7.86 3.47
CA ASN A 167 -13.61 6.78 4.37
C ASN A 167 -12.57 5.64 4.29
N LYS A 168 -12.03 5.37 3.09
CA LYS A 168 -10.96 4.39 2.89
C LYS A 168 -9.70 4.72 3.68
N ILE A 169 -9.26 6.00 3.70
CA ILE A 169 -8.08 6.44 4.46
C ILE A 169 -8.19 6.10 5.96
N GLY A 170 -9.39 6.00 6.53
CA GLY A 170 -9.55 5.63 7.95
C GLY A 170 -9.29 4.15 8.28
N ILE A 171 -9.43 3.25 7.30
CA ILE A 171 -9.53 1.79 7.54
C ILE A 171 -8.67 0.94 6.60
N SER A 172 -7.86 1.56 5.74
CA SER A 172 -7.14 0.82 4.71
C SER A 172 -5.85 0.18 5.24
N HIS A 173 -5.42 -0.88 4.56
CA HIS A 173 -4.13 -1.52 4.74
C HIS A 173 -2.96 -0.50 4.71
N ARG A 174 -3.03 0.46 3.76
CA ARG A 174 -2.02 1.52 3.63
C ARG A 174 -2.01 2.43 4.85
N THR A 175 -3.18 2.80 5.35
CA THR A 175 -3.31 3.61 6.59
C THR A 175 -2.69 2.90 7.78
N HIS A 176 -2.93 1.61 7.94
CA HIS A 176 -2.34 0.84 9.04
C HIS A 176 -0.81 0.81 8.95
N ALA A 177 -0.24 0.58 7.76
CA ALA A 177 1.21 0.62 7.55
C ALA A 177 1.79 2.02 7.82
N LEU A 178 1.12 3.07 7.35
CA LEU A 178 1.53 4.46 7.55
C LEU A 178 1.44 4.90 9.01
N ASN A 179 0.45 4.43 9.77
CA ASN A 179 0.36 4.69 11.21
C ASN A 179 1.57 4.11 11.95
N ASN A 180 1.96 2.87 11.63
CA ASN A 180 3.12 2.22 12.22
C ASN A 180 4.41 2.98 11.86
N PHE A 181 4.57 3.36 10.61
CA PHE A 181 5.69 4.18 10.15
C PHE A 181 5.72 5.55 10.84
N ALA A 182 4.59 6.29 10.85
CA ALA A 182 4.54 7.64 11.40
C ALA A 182 4.85 7.67 12.89
N LYS A 183 4.33 6.69 13.65
CA LYS A 183 4.65 6.55 15.08
C LYS A 183 6.15 6.38 15.29
N TRP A 184 6.76 5.41 14.63
CA TRP A 184 8.20 5.17 14.70
C TRP A 184 9.01 6.39 14.26
N TYR A 185 8.61 7.03 13.15
CA TYR A 185 9.32 8.18 12.60
C TYR A 185 9.31 9.37 13.57
N CYS A 186 8.17 9.68 14.17
CA CYS A 186 8.06 10.73 15.16
C CYS A 186 8.89 10.44 16.43
N GLU A 187 8.92 9.18 16.90
CA GLU A 187 9.70 8.78 18.08
C GLU A 187 11.22 8.88 17.87
N ASN A 188 11.70 8.72 16.64
CA ASN A 188 13.14 8.66 16.32
C ASN A 188 13.71 9.93 15.65
N HIS A 189 12.84 10.90 15.25
CA HIS A 189 13.27 12.10 14.53
C HIS A 189 12.71 13.41 15.15
N SER A 190 12.12 13.35 16.36
CA SER A 190 11.57 14.52 17.09
C SER A 190 12.62 15.27 17.88
#